data_65a58c992e6831f83311e50e91927c4e
#
_entry.id   65a58c992e6831f83311e50e91927c4e
#
_cell.length_a   1.000
_cell.length_b   1.000
_cell.length_c   1.000
_cell.angle_alpha   90.00
_cell.angle_beta   90.00
_cell.angle_gamma   90.00
#
_symmetry.space_group_name_H-M   'P 1'
#
loop_
_entity.id
_entity.type
_entity.pdbx_description
1 polymer ?
#
loop_
_entity_poly.entity_id
_entity_poly.type
_entity_poly.pdbx_seq_one_letter_code
_entity_poly.pdbx_strand_id
1 'polypeptide(L)'
;MLPSTRVGSHRRVRREDVLRIASGSLPGALRRGQERNLRLHAGVAGELVADPEGVTRKARANLDRLLAEHPRGQARRRLLEWQRILRGPVVGIVEALTSPQERSIELRQNSPFAGVLAPERRQAILDAFRTRGSDHAP
;
A
#
# COMPACT_ATOMS: atom_id res chain seq x y z
N MET A 1 30.51 -1.60 1.72
CA MET A 1 29.58 -1.82 1.35
C MET A 1 29.05 -1.52 0.77
N LEU A 2 29.46 -1.24 0.82
CA LEU A 2 28.49 -1.12 0.42
C LEU A 2 28.17 -0.95 0.01
N PRO A 3 28.75 -0.83 0.05
CA PRO A 3 27.99 -0.90 -0.16
C PRO A 3 27.61 -1.41 -0.46
N SER A 4 28.01 -1.68 -0.08
CA SER A 4 27.12 -2.33 -0.19
C SER A 4 26.75 -2.83 -0.28
N THR A 5 27.15 -3.03 0.02
CA THR A 5 26.32 -3.56 0.14
C THR A 5 25.80 -4.08 0.01
N ARG A 6 26.07 -4.31 0.20
CA ARG A 6 25.14 -4.90 0.21
C ARG A 6 24.35 -4.99 -0.28
N VAL A 7 25.17 -4.99 -0.21
CA VAL A 7 24.12 -5.18 -0.50
C VAL A 7 23.55 -5.34 -0.78
N GLY A 8 23.97 -5.46 -0.58
CA GLY A 8 22.98 -5.72 -0.78
C GLY A 8 22.56 -5.74 -0.99
N SER A 9 22.94 -5.78 -0.70
CA SER A 9 22.12 -5.90 -0.70
C SER A 9 21.72 -5.78 -0.82
N HIS A 10 22.01 -5.67 -0.56
CA HIS A 10 21.26 -5.51 -0.46
C HIS A 10 21.13 -5.15 -0.27
N ARG A 11 21.62 -5.05 0.06
CA ARG A 11 21.49 -4.40 0.26
C ARG A 11 21.68 -3.72 0.72
N ARG A 12 23.33 -3.62 1.11
CA ARG A 12 22.56 -2.62 1.62
C ARG A 12 23.07 -1.20 1.53
N VAL A 13 22.79 -0.68 0.60
CA VAL A 13 22.77 0.74 0.34
C VAL A 13 22.01 1.44 1.45
N ARG A 14 22.38 2.69 1.77
CA ARG A 14 21.64 3.46 2.76
C ARG A 14 20.25 3.77 2.29
N ARG A 15 19.35 4.00 3.26
CA ARG A 15 17.95 4.20 2.96
C ARG A 15 17.71 5.37 2.01
N GLU A 16 18.36 6.49 2.26
CA GLU A 16 18.17 7.66 1.39
C GLU A 16 18.62 7.37 -0.02
N ASP A 17 19.72 6.66 -0.16
CA ASP A 17 20.25 6.32 -1.48
C ASP A 17 19.31 5.37 -2.20
N VAL A 18 18.74 4.41 -1.49
CA VAL A 18 17.78 3.49 -2.07
C VAL A 18 16.55 4.24 -2.57
N LEU A 19 16.02 5.13 -1.73
CA LEU A 19 14.84 5.90 -2.11
C LEU A 19 15.10 6.78 -3.31
N ARG A 20 16.26 7.42 -3.34
CA ARG A 20 16.60 8.28 -4.47
C ARG A 20 16.77 7.51 -5.76
N ILE A 21 17.46 6.38 -5.68
CA ILE A 21 17.66 5.54 -6.85
C ILE A 21 16.33 5.00 -7.35
N ALA A 22 15.49 4.53 -6.44
CA ALA A 22 14.19 4.01 -6.82
C ALA A 22 13.35 5.10 -7.49
N SER A 23 13.36 6.30 -6.94
CA SER A 23 12.61 7.41 -7.53
C SER A 23 13.13 7.76 -8.91
N GLY A 24 14.43 7.72 -9.09
CA GLY A 24 15.02 8.07 -10.37
C GLY A 24 14.85 7.00 -11.43
N SER A 25 14.72 5.73 -11.03
CA SER A 25 14.65 4.64 -11.99
C SER A 25 13.24 4.19 -12.31
N LEU A 26 12.25 4.55 -11.49
CA LEU A 26 10.86 4.16 -11.74
C LEU A 26 10.24 5.01 -12.83
N PRO A 27 9.50 4.41 -13.77
CA PRO A 27 8.72 5.21 -14.70
C PRO A 27 7.74 6.12 -13.95
N GLY A 28 7.51 7.30 -14.50
CA GLY A 28 6.60 8.24 -13.87
C GLY A 28 5.21 7.67 -13.64
N ALA A 29 4.73 6.86 -14.61
CA ALA A 29 3.41 6.24 -14.47
C ALA A 29 3.34 5.30 -13.28
N LEU A 30 4.41 4.52 -13.04
CA LEU A 30 4.44 3.61 -11.90
C LEU A 30 4.46 4.37 -10.58
N ARG A 31 5.27 5.43 -10.51
CA ARG A 31 5.31 6.24 -9.29
C ARG A 31 3.96 6.87 -9.00
N ARG A 32 3.33 7.41 -10.03
CA ARG A 32 2.02 8.03 -9.86
C ARG A 32 0.98 6.99 -9.44
N GLY A 33 1.07 5.78 -9.98
CA GLY A 33 0.18 4.70 -9.57
C GLY A 33 0.36 4.33 -8.12
N GLN A 34 1.60 4.29 -7.65
CA GLN A 34 1.86 4.01 -6.25
C GLN A 34 1.36 5.13 -5.34
N GLU A 35 1.53 6.38 -5.77
CA GLU A 35 1.02 7.51 -5.00
C GLU A 35 -0.49 7.51 -4.94
N ARG A 36 -1.15 7.23 -6.06
CA ARG A 36 -2.60 7.14 -6.09
C ARG A 36 -3.08 6.04 -5.15
N ASN A 37 -2.42 4.90 -5.19
CA ASN A 37 -2.77 3.78 -4.33
C ASN A 37 -2.58 4.14 -2.86
N LEU A 38 -1.51 4.86 -2.54
CA LEU A 38 -1.27 5.32 -1.18
C LEU A 38 -2.38 6.25 -0.70
N ARG A 39 -2.83 7.16 -1.56
CA ARG A 39 -3.89 8.08 -1.17
C ARG A 39 -5.20 7.37 -0.93
N LEU A 40 -5.51 6.38 -1.78
CA LEU A 40 -6.71 5.57 -1.56
C LEU A 40 -6.64 4.83 -0.24
N HIS A 41 -5.48 4.28 0.08
CA HIS A 41 -5.33 3.55 1.34
C HIS A 41 -5.27 4.48 2.55
N ALA A 42 -4.81 5.71 2.37
CA ALA A 42 -4.93 6.70 3.44
C ALA A 42 -6.40 6.97 3.76
N GLY A 43 -7.26 7.00 2.72
CA GLY A 43 -8.69 7.09 2.93
C GLY A 43 -9.24 5.88 3.68
N VAL A 44 -8.76 4.69 3.32
CA VAL A 44 -9.13 3.47 4.04
C VAL A 44 -8.73 3.56 5.50
N ALA A 45 -7.54 4.09 5.78
CA ALA A 45 -7.08 4.25 7.15
C ALA A 45 -8.02 5.14 7.96
N GLY A 46 -8.55 6.19 7.33
CA GLY A 46 -9.53 7.04 7.98
C GLY A 46 -10.81 6.28 8.32
N GLU A 47 -11.29 5.45 7.39
CA GLU A 47 -12.46 4.63 7.65
C GLU A 47 -12.19 3.61 8.75
N LEU A 48 -10.99 3.04 8.76
CA LEU A 48 -10.61 2.08 9.78
C LEU A 48 -10.63 2.69 11.16
N VAL A 49 -10.10 3.90 11.30
CA VAL A 49 -10.11 4.59 12.60
C VAL A 49 -11.53 4.89 13.04
N ALA A 50 -12.42 5.24 12.11
CA ALA A 50 -13.81 5.55 12.43
C ALA A 50 -14.61 4.30 12.77
N ASP A 51 -14.33 3.17 12.13
CA ASP A 51 -15.08 1.93 12.33
C ASP A 51 -14.15 0.73 12.22
N PRO A 52 -13.32 0.49 13.26
CA PRO A 52 -12.33 -0.60 13.17
C PRO A 52 -12.95 -1.97 12.91
N GLU A 53 -14.04 -2.28 13.59
CA GLU A 53 -14.64 -3.61 13.46
C GLU A 53 -15.26 -3.84 12.10
N GLY A 54 -15.98 -2.85 11.61
CA GLY A 54 -16.63 -2.98 10.30
C GLY A 54 -15.64 -3.09 9.17
N VAL A 55 -14.59 -2.28 9.22
CA VAL A 55 -13.57 -2.30 8.18
C VAL A 55 -12.77 -3.60 8.21
N THR A 56 -12.35 -4.05 9.41
CA THR A 56 -11.58 -5.29 9.48
C THR A 56 -12.42 -6.49 9.09
N ARG A 57 -13.71 -6.48 9.42
CA ARG A 57 -14.60 -7.58 9.01
C ARG A 57 -14.68 -7.67 7.49
N LYS A 58 -14.86 -6.54 6.83
CA LYS A 58 -14.93 -6.51 5.38
C LYS A 58 -13.59 -6.94 4.76
N ALA A 59 -12.49 -6.47 5.33
CA ALA A 59 -11.16 -6.84 4.85
C ALA A 59 -10.92 -8.33 5.00
N ARG A 60 -11.34 -8.92 6.10
CA ARG A 60 -11.16 -10.36 6.31
C ARG A 60 -11.97 -11.18 5.32
N ALA A 61 -13.19 -10.75 5.04
CA ALA A 61 -14.01 -11.45 4.06
C ALA A 61 -13.37 -11.39 2.68
N ASN A 62 -12.87 -10.22 2.31
CA ASN A 62 -12.15 -10.07 1.04
C ASN A 62 -10.90 -10.94 1.02
N LEU A 63 -10.18 -10.95 2.14
CA LEU A 63 -8.93 -11.71 2.24
C LEU A 63 -9.17 -13.20 2.04
N ASP A 64 -10.22 -13.75 2.64
CA ASP A 64 -10.55 -15.17 2.48
C ASP A 64 -10.79 -15.49 1.01
N ARG A 65 -11.52 -14.62 0.31
CA ARG A 65 -11.80 -14.83 -1.10
C ARG A 65 -10.52 -14.73 -1.92
N LEU A 66 -9.68 -13.73 -1.64
CA LEU A 66 -8.44 -13.56 -2.37
C LEU A 66 -7.48 -14.71 -2.15
N LEU A 67 -7.42 -15.23 -0.92
CA LEU A 67 -6.57 -16.39 -0.65
C LEU A 67 -7.01 -17.61 -1.43
N ALA A 68 -8.34 -17.79 -1.58
CA ALA A 68 -8.84 -18.88 -2.38
C ALA A 68 -8.49 -18.71 -3.84
N GLU A 69 -8.46 -17.48 -4.33
CA GLU A 69 -8.09 -17.19 -5.72
C GLU A 69 -6.60 -17.28 -5.99
N HIS A 70 -5.78 -17.23 -4.94
CA HIS A 70 -4.34 -17.24 -5.06
C HIS A 70 -3.75 -18.35 -4.19
N PRO A 71 -3.81 -19.60 -4.67
CA PRO A 71 -3.36 -20.74 -3.85
C PRO A 71 -1.85 -20.79 -3.64
N ARG A 72 -1.09 -20.01 -4.40
CA ARG A 72 0.38 -19.99 -4.26
C ARG A 72 0.92 -18.72 -4.89
N GLY A 73 2.21 -18.50 -4.73
CA GLY A 73 2.91 -17.41 -5.37
C GLY A 73 3.07 -16.20 -4.48
N GLN A 74 3.61 -15.14 -5.08
CA GLN A 74 3.95 -13.92 -4.35
C GLN A 74 2.70 -13.23 -3.79
N ALA A 75 1.63 -13.20 -4.58
CA ALA A 75 0.40 -12.59 -4.12
C ALA A 75 -0.11 -13.26 -2.85
N ARG A 76 -0.06 -14.61 -2.81
CA ARG A 76 -0.48 -15.33 -1.61
C ARG A 76 0.36 -14.97 -0.40
N ARG A 77 1.67 -14.80 -0.60
CA ARG A 77 2.55 -14.41 0.52
C ARG A 77 2.13 -13.07 1.10
N ARG A 78 1.81 -12.11 0.25
CA ARG A 78 1.38 -10.79 0.71
C ARG A 78 0.02 -10.87 1.40
N LEU A 79 -0.87 -11.71 0.89
CA LEU A 79 -2.18 -11.89 1.50
C LEU A 79 -2.06 -12.54 2.88
N LEU A 80 -1.16 -13.51 3.03
CA LEU A 80 -0.93 -14.12 4.34
C LEU A 80 -0.33 -13.10 5.31
N GLU A 81 0.49 -12.21 4.81
CA GLU A 81 1.03 -11.13 5.62
C GLU A 81 -0.08 -10.21 6.10
N TRP A 82 -1.02 -9.85 5.22
CA TRP A 82 -2.19 -9.07 5.62
C TRP A 82 -3.01 -9.79 6.67
N GLN A 83 -3.11 -11.11 6.57
CA GLN A 83 -3.85 -11.88 7.56
C GLN A 83 -3.27 -11.68 8.97
N ARG A 84 -1.94 -11.70 9.07
CA ARG A 84 -1.29 -11.44 10.34
C ARG A 84 -1.50 -10.00 10.81
N ILE A 85 -1.38 -9.06 9.89
CA ILE A 85 -1.55 -7.64 10.22
C ILE A 85 -2.96 -7.37 10.73
N LEU A 86 -3.97 -7.97 10.11
CA LEU A 86 -5.36 -7.76 10.49
C LEU A 86 -5.68 -8.37 11.85
N ARG A 87 -4.88 -9.32 12.33
CA ARG A 87 -5.05 -9.87 13.67
C ARG A 87 -4.42 -9.01 14.74
N GLY A 88 -3.58 -8.07 14.35
CA GLY A 88 -2.87 -7.21 15.28
C GLY A 88 -3.62 -5.94 15.60
N PRO A 89 -2.94 -5.01 16.27
CA PRO A 89 -3.59 -3.77 16.69
C PRO A 89 -3.87 -2.85 15.51
N VAL A 90 -4.84 -1.96 15.70
CA VAL A 90 -5.26 -1.03 14.66
C VAL A 90 -4.09 -0.17 14.17
N VAL A 91 -3.20 0.23 15.07
CA VAL A 91 -2.07 1.08 14.70
C VAL A 91 -1.18 0.37 13.68
N GLY A 92 -1.00 -0.93 13.80
CA GLY A 92 -0.21 -1.68 12.83
C GLY A 92 -0.88 -1.75 11.47
N ILE A 93 -2.21 -1.83 11.46
CA ILE A 93 -2.95 -1.82 10.21
C ILE A 93 -2.83 -0.45 9.53
N VAL A 94 -2.99 0.61 10.30
CA VAL A 94 -2.84 1.97 9.78
C VAL A 94 -1.45 2.16 9.19
N GLU A 95 -0.44 1.66 9.87
CA GLU A 95 0.93 1.78 9.39
C GLU A 95 1.10 1.08 8.05
N ALA A 96 0.58 -0.13 7.92
CA ALA A 96 0.67 -0.86 6.66
C ALA A 96 -0.07 -0.14 5.53
N LEU A 97 -1.16 0.56 5.86
CA LEU A 97 -1.95 1.27 4.88
C LEU A 97 -1.29 2.58 4.42
N THR A 98 -0.46 3.19 5.25
CA THR A 98 0.01 4.54 4.98
C THR A 98 1.51 4.70 4.89
N SER A 99 2.29 3.67 5.20
CA SER A 99 3.74 3.76 5.17
C SER A 99 4.26 3.89 3.73
N PRO A 100 5.23 4.76 3.48
CA PRO A 100 5.84 4.86 2.15
C PRO A 100 6.91 3.82 1.87
N GLN A 101 7.18 2.92 2.82
CA GLN A 101 8.22 1.93 2.66
C GLN A 101 7.83 0.91 1.61
N GLU A 102 8.84 0.33 0.99
CA GLU A 102 8.65 -0.60 -0.11
C GLU A 102 7.79 -1.79 0.28
N ARG A 103 8.00 -2.32 1.47
CA ARG A 103 7.19 -3.44 1.95
C ARG A 103 5.70 -3.09 1.98
N SER A 104 5.38 -1.90 2.46
CA SER A 104 3.98 -1.47 2.52
C SER A 104 3.44 -1.21 1.13
N ILE A 105 4.26 -0.71 0.22
CA ILE A 105 3.84 -0.53 -1.17
C ILE A 105 3.43 -1.87 -1.76
N GLU A 106 4.23 -2.91 -1.53
CA GLU A 106 3.92 -4.24 -2.03
C GLU A 106 2.66 -4.81 -1.40
N LEU A 107 2.50 -4.59 -0.09
CA LEU A 107 1.29 -5.03 0.59
C LEU A 107 0.05 -4.39 -0.01
N ARG A 108 0.12 -3.09 -0.28
CA ARG A 108 -1.04 -2.38 -0.83
C ARG A 108 -1.37 -2.82 -2.25
N GLN A 109 -0.43 -3.37 -2.99
CA GLN A 109 -0.71 -3.91 -4.32
C GLN A 109 -1.57 -5.16 -4.25
N ASN A 110 -1.59 -5.82 -3.12
CA ASN A 110 -2.41 -7.01 -2.89
C ASN A 110 -3.36 -6.78 -1.73
N SER A 111 -4.05 -5.65 -1.76
CA SER A 111 -4.83 -5.15 -0.64
C SER A 111 -6.18 -5.85 -0.53
N PRO A 112 -6.60 -6.23 0.68
CA PRO A 112 -7.93 -6.79 0.89
C PRO A 112 -8.99 -5.75 1.21
N PHE A 113 -8.74 -4.48 0.94
CA PHE A 113 -9.63 -3.40 1.37
C PHE A 113 -10.56 -2.91 0.27
N ALA A 114 -10.79 -3.71 -0.76
CA ALA A 114 -11.72 -3.34 -1.82
C ALA A 114 -13.11 -3.14 -1.25
N GLY A 115 -13.77 -2.07 -1.67
CA GLY A 115 -15.14 -1.78 -1.26
C GLY A 115 -15.25 -1.14 0.12
N VAL A 116 -14.14 -0.89 0.81
CA VAL A 116 -14.19 -0.20 2.09
C VAL A 116 -14.54 1.27 1.90
N LEU A 117 -13.98 1.89 0.87
CA LEU A 117 -14.33 3.27 0.56
C LEU A 117 -15.62 3.29 -0.24
N ALA A 118 -16.55 4.16 0.16
CA ALA A 118 -17.74 4.41 -0.64
C ALA A 118 -17.33 4.95 -2.00
N PRO A 119 -18.09 4.66 -3.07
CA PRO A 119 -17.71 5.12 -4.40
C PRO A 119 -17.51 6.62 -4.50
N GLU A 120 -18.33 7.40 -3.83
CA GLU A 120 -18.22 8.86 -3.83
C GLU A 120 -16.91 9.32 -3.19
N ARG A 121 -16.56 8.70 -2.07
CA ARG A 121 -15.33 9.03 -1.38
C ARG A 121 -14.11 8.65 -2.20
N ARG A 122 -14.16 7.46 -2.79
CA ARG A 122 -13.08 6.99 -3.65
C ARG A 122 -12.88 7.96 -4.82
N GLN A 123 -13.98 8.38 -5.43
CA GLN A 123 -13.90 9.28 -6.57
C GLN A 123 -13.35 10.64 -6.15
N ALA A 124 -13.74 11.13 -4.98
CA ALA A 124 -13.23 12.41 -4.48
C ALA A 124 -11.72 12.36 -4.28
N ILE A 125 -11.21 11.24 -3.76
CA ILE A 125 -9.77 11.07 -3.57
C ILE A 125 -9.06 11.06 -4.92
N LEU A 126 -9.60 10.34 -5.87
CA LEU A 126 -9.00 10.27 -7.22
C LEU A 126 -9.02 11.62 -7.91
N ASP A 127 -10.11 12.37 -7.75
CA ASP A 127 -10.21 13.69 -8.35
C ASP A 127 -9.19 14.65 -7.73
N ALA A 128 -9.05 14.62 -6.42
CA ALA A 128 -8.06 15.46 -5.75
C ALA A 128 -6.65 15.11 -6.20
N PHE A 129 -6.38 13.83 -6.39
CA PHE A 129 -5.07 13.40 -6.86
C PHE A 129 -4.79 13.89 -8.28
N ARG A 130 -5.78 13.82 -9.16
CA ARG A 130 -5.63 14.30 -10.53
C ARG A 130 -5.40 15.81 -10.59
N THR A 131 -6.18 16.54 -9.79
CA THR A 131 -6.04 17.99 -9.74
C THR A 131 -4.66 18.39 -9.26
N ARG A 132 -4.17 17.74 -8.21
CA ARG A 132 -2.83 18.01 -7.69
C ARG A 132 -1.77 17.68 -8.74
N GLY A 133 -1.93 16.58 -9.46
CA GLY A 133 -1.01 16.20 -10.52
C GLY A 133 -1.00 17.24 -11.63
N SER A 134 -2.16 17.78 -11.99
CA SER A 134 -2.25 18.82 -13.00
C SER A 134 -1.59 20.11 -12.53
N ASP A 135 -1.77 20.46 -11.26
CA ASP A 135 -1.17 21.66 -10.70
C ASP A 135 0.36 21.59 -10.71
N HIS A 136 0.92 20.40 -10.70
CA HIS A 136 2.36 20.22 -10.72
C HIS A 136 2.91 20.02 -12.14
N ALA A 137 2.06 19.99 -13.13
CA ALA A 137 2.49 19.86 -14.51
C ALA A 137 3.20 21.12 -14.93
N PRO A 138 4.30 21.00 -15.69
CA PRO A 138 5.02 22.19 -16.16
C PRO A 138 4.23 22.99 -17.19
#